data_bb2a602d25ef9320e07b6d7764d7dcca
#
_entry.id   bb2a602d25ef9320e07b6d7764d7dcca
#
_cell.length_a   1.000
_cell.length_b   1.000
_cell.length_c   1.000
_cell.angle_alpha   90.00
_cell.angle_beta   90.00
_cell.angle_gamma   90.00
#
_symmetry.space_group_name_H-M   'P 1'
#
loop_
_entity.id
_entity.type
_entity.pdbx_description
1 polymer ?
#
loop_
_entity_poly.entity_id
_entity_poly.type
_entity_poly.pdbx_seq_one_letter_code
_entity_poly.pdbx_strand_id
1 'polypeptide(L)'
;MMSHRPLLPFCLALALVLGGAAQSGELQAVSADQPIHDAARAGSGAKVAELLKAQPGSRDLRTQQGSTPLHLAATNPDTGALQALIAVGADCNARDLDGLTPLHMAAYTQNARHARLLLECGADPYAKTNAGRDTTSMARKTMSNEVAGVISLWILKGCVAGKPC
;
A
#
# COMPACT_ATOMS: atom_id res chain seq x y z
N MET A 1 6.04 14.00 89.20
CA MET A 1 7.35 13.43 89.02
C MET A 1 7.45 12.78 87.67
N MET A 2 8.27 13.31 86.84
CA MET A 2 9.07 12.75 85.77
C MET A 2 8.33 11.81 84.80
N SER A 3 7.86 12.33 83.64
CA SER A 3 8.69 12.53 82.45
C SER A 3 9.38 11.26 81.97
N HIS A 4 8.83 10.71 80.90
CA HIS A 4 9.69 10.21 79.79
C HIS A 4 8.78 9.93 78.61
N ARG A 5 8.94 10.80 77.63
CA ARG A 5 8.57 10.51 76.23
C ARG A 5 9.62 9.58 75.67
N PRO A 6 9.29 8.64 74.85
CA PRO A 6 10.15 8.23 73.79
C PRO A 6 9.56 8.55 72.43
N LEU A 7 10.33 9.23 71.72
CA LEU A 7 10.54 9.38 70.31
C LEU A 7 9.89 8.35 69.40
N LEU A 8 9.07 8.88 68.54
CA LEU A 8 8.58 8.16 67.36
C LEU A 8 9.71 7.82 66.43
N PRO A 9 9.86 6.59 65.99
CA PRO A 9 10.69 6.29 64.83
C PRO A 9 10.00 6.76 63.56
N PHE A 10 10.70 7.55 62.84
CA PHE A 10 10.45 7.94 61.48
C PHE A 10 10.19 6.70 60.63
N CYS A 11 8.95 6.41 60.34
CA CYS A 11 8.61 5.53 59.25
C CYS A 11 8.93 6.23 57.95
N LEU A 12 10.11 5.94 57.46
CA LEU A 12 10.47 6.22 56.10
C LEU A 12 9.51 5.43 55.19
N ALA A 13 8.43 6.08 54.83
CA ALA A 13 7.59 5.57 53.73
C ALA A 13 8.42 5.65 52.45
N LEU A 14 9.09 4.56 52.16
CA LEU A 14 9.67 4.29 50.86
C LEU A 14 8.52 4.23 49.87
N ALA A 15 8.13 5.38 49.33
CA ALA A 15 7.30 5.44 48.19
C ALA A 15 8.06 4.75 47.04
N LEU A 16 7.77 3.47 46.85
CA LEU A 16 7.99 2.78 45.60
C LEU A 16 7.19 3.53 44.57
N VAL A 17 7.82 4.49 43.94
CA VAL A 17 7.43 4.98 42.64
C VAL A 17 7.61 3.77 41.70
N LEU A 18 6.60 2.95 41.68
CA LEU A 18 6.37 2.09 40.54
C LEU A 18 6.18 3.06 39.37
N GLY A 19 7.29 3.33 38.70
CA GLY A 19 7.32 3.86 37.39
C GLY A 19 6.56 2.88 36.50
N GLY A 20 5.25 2.95 36.57
CA GLY A 20 4.42 2.51 35.48
C GLY A 20 4.88 3.35 34.30
N ALA A 21 5.81 2.79 33.51
CA ALA A 21 5.88 3.19 32.14
C ALA A 21 4.46 3.04 31.61
N ALA A 22 3.73 4.16 31.58
CA ALA A 22 2.63 4.30 30.70
C ALA A 22 3.24 3.96 29.34
N GLN A 23 3.12 2.71 28.96
CA GLN A 23 3.02 2.37 27.56
C GLN A 23 1.80 3.17 27.13
N SER A 24 2.06 4.40 26.74
CA SER A 24 1.29 5.04 25.70
C SER A 24 1.31 3.99 24.61
N GLY A 25 0.33 3.09 24.67
CA GLY A 25 -0.07 2.40 23.48
C GLY A 25 -0.23 3.53 22.48
N GLU A 26 0.77 3.73 21.66
CA GLU A 26 0.58 4.39 20.41
C GLU A 26 -0.64 3.68 19.86
N LEU A 27 -1.77 4.35 19.97
CA LEU A 27 -2.76 4.30 18.95
C LEU A 27 -1.96 4.61 17.70
N GLN A 28 -1.37 3.55 17.12
CA GLN A 28 -0.81 3.61 15.80
C GLN A 28 -1.96 4.16 15.01
N ALA A 29 -1.82 5.44 14.68
CA ALA A 29 -2.74 6.10 13.84
C ALA A 29 -2.87 5.19 12.62
N VAL A 30 -3.96 4.45 12.58
CA VAL A 30 -4.41 3.74 11.42
C VAL A 30 -4.40 4.81 10.37
N SER A 31 -3.41 4.72 9.44
CA SER A 31 -3.40 5.53 8.23
C SER A 31 -2.42 6.71 8.10
N ALA A 32 -1.29 6.72 8.73
CA ALA A 32 -0.18 7.40 8.07
C ALA A 32 0.28 6.51 6.91
N ASP A 33 0.45 7.07 5.73
CA ASP A 33 1.08 6.36 4.62
C ASP A 33 2.40 5.78 5.14
N GLN A 34 2.57 4.47 4.99
CA GLN A 34 3.79 3.80 5.43
C GLN A 34 4.93 4.16 4.47
N PRO A 35 6.20 4.08 4.87
CA PRO A 35 7.34 4.38 4.00
C PRO A 35 7.30 3.68 2.64
N ILE A 36 6.70 2.49 2.57
CA ILE A 36 6.54 1.74 1.32
C ILE A 36 5.57 2.44 0.36
N HIS A 37 4.52 3.12 0.88
CA HIS A 37 3.58 3.86 0.07
C HIS A 37 4.24 5.09 -0.56
N ASP A 38 5.07 5.81 0.21
CA ASP A 38 5.81 6.97 -0.29
C ASP A 38 6.85 6.57 -1.33
N ALA A 39 7.59 5.48 -1.07
CA ALA A 39 8.56 4.93 -2.02
C ALA A 39 7.89 4.48 -3.34
N ALA A 40 6.70 3.86 -3.24
CA ALA A 40 5.91 3.43 -4.40
C ALA A 40 5.40 4.64 -5.18
N ARG A 41 4.86 5.66 -4.50
CA ARG A 41 4.41 6.90 -5.12
C ARG A 41 5.53 7.68 -5.80
N ALA A 42 6.74 7.66 -5.21
CA ALA A 42 7.93 8.28 -5.79
C ALA A 42 8.52 7.51 -6.98
N GLY A 43 8.05 6.30 -7.27
CA GLY A 43 8.53 5.45 -8.38
C GLY A 43 9.86 4.75 -8.12
N SER A 44 10.44 4.90 -6.92
CA SER A 44 11.77 4.37 -6.59
C SER A 44 11.78 2.86 -6.37
N GLY A 45 12.06 2.09 -7.42
CA GLY A 45 12.19 0.63 -7.33
C GLY A 45 13.26 0.17 -6.35
N ALA A 46 14.39 0.86 -6.28
CA ALA A 46 15.47 0.53 -5.34
C ALA A 46 15.01 0.71 -3.88
N LYS A 47 14.32 1.81 -3.56
CA LYS A 47 13.81 2.07 -2.22
C LYS A 47 12.70 1.10 -1.83
N VAL A 48 11.80 0.79 -2.76
CA VAL A 48 10.76 -0.25 -2.58
C VAL A 48 11.40 -1.60 -2.27
N ALA A 49 12.41 -2.02 -3.05
CA ALA A 49 13.11 -3.28 -2.83
C ALA A 49 13.85 -3.33 -1.48
N GLU A 50 14.45 -2.23 -1.05
CA GLU A 50 15.10 -2.11 0.27
C GLU A 50 14.06 -2.30 1.40
N LEU A 51 12.93 -1.59 1.33
CA LEU A 51 11.88 -1.67 2.34
C LEU A 51 11.25 -3.06 2.41
N LEU A 52 11.03 -3.70 1.27
CA LEU A 52 10.49 -5.07 1.19
C LEU A 52 11.46 -6.12 1.75
N LYS A 53 12.79 -5.91 1.62
CA LYS A 53 13.79 -6.76 2.30
C LYS A 53 13.73 -6.62 3.81
N ALA A 54 13.54 -5.39 4.32
CA ALA A 54 13.44 -5.13 5.74
C ALA A 54 12.10 -5.63 6.32
N GLN A 55 11.01 -5.45 5.59
CA GLN A 55 9.65 -5.81 6.02
C GLN A 55 8.85 -6.42 4.86
N PRO A 56 8.98 -7.74 4.61
CA PRO A 56 8.27 -8.39 3.50
C PRO A 56 6.74 -8.25 3.57
N GLY A 57 6.17 -8.16 4.78
CA GLY A 57 4.74 -7.97 5.00
C GLY A 57 4.22 -6.59 4.57
N SER A 58 5.10 -5.62 4.30
CA SER A 58 4.68 -4.28 3.87
C SER A 58 4.18 -4.22 2.42
N ARG A 59 4.37 -5.28 1.64
CA ARG A 59 4.00 -5.39 0.23
C ARG A 59 2.55 -5.01 -0.07
N ASP A 60 1.63 -5.49 0.77
CA ASP A 60 0.18 -5.35 0.56
C ASP A 60 -0.48 -4.47 1.65
N LEU A 61 0.30 -3.67 2.37
CA LEU A 61 -0.22 -2.71 3.34
C LEU A 61 -1.18 -1.73 2.65
N ARG A 62 -2.17 -1.27 3.41
CA ARG A 62 -3.22 -0.40 2.86
C ARG A 62 -3.17 1.00 3.47
N THR A 63 -3.35 2.00 2.63
CA THR A 63 -3.61 3.39 3.05
C THR A 63 -5.02 3.52 3.65
N GLN A 64 -5.39 4.70 4.11
CA GLN A 64 -6.76 5.01 4.53
C GLN A 64 -7.80 4.76 3.44
N GLN A 65 -7.42 4.98 2.19
CA GLN A 65 -8.27 4.76 1.01
C GLN A 65 -8.29 3.28 0.59
N GLY A 66 -7.61 2.40 1.33
CA GLY A 66 -7.49 0.99 0.99
C GLY A 66 -6.50 0.69 -0.14
N SER A 67 -5.78 1.71 -0.62
CA SER A 67 -4.80 1.55 -1.71
C SER A 67 -3.55 0.82 -1.22
N THR A 68 -3.07 -0.14 -1.99
CA THR A 68 -1.79 -0.82 -1.75
C THR A 68 -0.63 -0.04 -2.37
N PRO A 69 0.64 -0.34 -2.02
CA PRO A 69 1.80 0.24 -2.70
C PRO A 69 1.75 0.07 -4.22
N LEU A 70 1.17 -1.03 -4.72
CA LEU A 70 1.03 -1.28 -6.16
C LEU A 70 0.05 -0.30 -6.84
N HIS A 71 -1.03 0.11 -6.15
CA HIS A 71 -1.92 1.16 -6.64
C HIS A 71 -1.16 2.47 -6.83
N LEU A 72 -0.35 2.85 -5.84
CA LEU A 72 0.42 4.09 -5.86
C LEU A 72 1.53 4.06 -6.90
N ALA A 73 2.24 2.93 -7.02
CA ALA A 73 3.24 2.75 -8.06
C ALA A 73 2.64 2.87 -9.47
N ALA A 74 1.39 2.43 -9.67
CA ALA A 74 0.70 2.54 -10.95
C ALA A 74 0.38 3.99 -11.35
N THR A 75 0.43 4.94 -10.41
CA THR A 75 0.22 6.37 -10.69
C THR A 75 1.48 7.13 -11.08
N ASN A 76 2.66 6.58 -10.83
CA ASN A 76 3.93 7.19 -11.18
C ASN A 76 4.31 6.82 -12.63
N PRO A 77 4.94 7.70 -13.42
CA PRO A 77 5.39 7.36 -14.77
C PRO A 77 6.56 6.36 -14.80
N ASP A 78 7.33 6.25 -13.71
CA ASP A 78 8.45 5.32 -13.60
C ASP A 78 7.95 3.90 -13.25
N THR A 79 8.42 2.91 -13.99
CA THR A 79 8.05 1.51 -13.79
C THR A 79 8.81 0.81 -12.66
N GLY A 80 9.86 1.43 -12.11
CA GLY A 80 10.77 0.78 -11.16
C GLY A 80 10.08 0.25 -9.91
N ALA A 81 9.25 1.06 -9.26
CA ALA A 81 8.49 0.66 -8.08
C ALA A 81 7.46 -0.43 -8.40
N LEU A 82 6.72 -0.27 -9.51
CA LEU A 82 5.73 -1.25 -9.96
C LEU A 82 6.38 -2.62 -10.20
N GLN A 83 7.49 -2.65 -10.94
CA GLN A 83 8.23 -3.88 -11.23
C GLN A 83 8.78 -4.54 -9.95
N ALA A 84 9.32 -3.75 -9.02
CA ALA A 84 9.81 -4.26 -7.73
C ALA A 84 8.70 -4.93 -6.92
N LEU A 85 7.50 -4.34 -6.88
CA LEU A 85 6.34 -4.90 -6.19
C LEU A 85 5.80 -6.17 -6.88
N ILE A 86 5.71 -6.17 -8.21
CA ILE A 86 5.31 -7.35 -8.98
C ILE A 86 6.29 -8.50 -8.77
N ALA A 87 7.59 -8.23 -8.76
CA ALA A 87 8.63 -9.24 -8.59
C ALA A 87 8.54 -9.99 -7.25
N VAL A 88 8.01 -9.36 -6.21
CA VAL A 88 7.77 -10.00 -4.90
C VAL A 88 6.35 -10.54 -4.74
N GLY A 89 5.57 -10.56 -5.82
CA GLY A 89 4.24 -11.16 -5.85
C GLY A 89 3.15 -10.28 -5.22
N ALA A 90 3.22 -8.96 -5.38
CA ALA A 90 2.12 -8.07 -4.98
C ALA A 90 0.83 -8.44 -5.72
N ASP A 91 -0.31 -8.30 -5.04
CA ASP A 91 -1.62 -8.61 -5.62
C ASP A 91 -2.02 -7.58 -6.70
N CYS A 92 -1.93 -7.99 -7.97
CA CYS A 92 -2.28 -7.16 -9.13
C CYS A 92 -3.79 -6.92 -9.28
N ASN A 93 -4.61 -7.64 -8.50
CA ASN A 93 -6.07 -7.49 -8.45
C ASN A 93 -6.57 -6.87 -7.15
N ALA A 94 -5.66 -6.39 -6.29
CA ALA A 94 -6.04 -5.70 -5.07
C ALA A 94 -7.06 -4.58 -5.38
N ARG A 95 -8.05 -4.43 -4.51
CA ARG A 95 -9.11 -3.40 -4.65
C ARG A 95 -9.00 -2.42 -3.49
N ASP A 96 -9.07 -1.14 -3.79
CA ASP A 96 -9.22 -0.07 -2.78
C ASP A 96 -10.68 0.07 -2.32
N LEU A 97 -10.99 1.07 -1.51
CA LEU A 97 -12.34 1.30 -0.98
C LEU A 97 -13.36 1.65 -2.06
N ASP A 98 -12.94 2.23 -3.19
CA ASP A 98 -13.78 2.53 -4.34
C ASP A 98 -13.88 1.35 -5.33
N GLY A 99 -13.20 0.24 -5.01
CA GLY A 99 -13.10 -0.92 -5.87
C GLY A 99 -12.15 -0.72 -7.06
N LEU A 100 -11.31 0.32 -7.04
CA LEU A 100 -10.27 0.52 -8.03
C LEU A 100 -9.20 -0.57 -7.87
N THR A 101 -8.64 -1.01 -8.97
CA THR A 101 -7.46 -1.89 -9.00
C THR A 101 -6.24 -1.11 -9.51
N PRO A 102 -5.00 -1.61 -9.35
CA PRO A 102 -3.83 -0.99 -9.94
C PRO A 102 -3.96 -0.75 -11.45
N LEU A 103 -4.68 -1.62 -12.17
CA LEU A 103 -4.94 -1.45 -13.60
C LEU A 103 -5.87 -0.26 -13.88
N HIS A 104 -6.85 0.02 -13.01
CA HIS A 104 -7.65 1.23 -13.09
C HIS A 104 -6.80 2.49 -12.86
N MET A 105 -5.83 2.44 -11.95
CA MET A 105 -4.92 3.56 -11.71
C MET A 105 -4.03 3.82 -12.93
N ALA A 106 -3.48 2.78 -13.55
CA ALA A 106 -2.72 2.90 -14.80
C ALA A 106 -3.57 3.48 -15.94
N ALA A 107 -4.86 3.11 -16.02
CA ALA A 107 -5.79 3.68 -16.99
C ALA A 107 -6.09 5.15 -16.72
N TYR A 108 -6.25 5.52 -15.46
CA TYR A 108 -6.48 6.90 -15.04
C TYR A 108 -5.28 7.80 -15.34
N THR A 109 -4.06 7.32 -15.11
CA THR A 109 -2.81 8.05 -15.35
C THR A 109 -2.28 7.92 -16.78
N GLN A 110 -3.04 7.25 -17.65
CA GLN A 110 -2.71 7.06 -19.07
C GLN A 110 -1.39 6.31 -19.32
N ASN A 111 -1.01 5.43 -18.39
CA ASN A 111 0.26 4.73 -18.47
C ASN A 111 0.10 3.34 -19.11
N ALA A 112 0.25 3.27 -20.43
CA ALA A 112 0.11 2.03 -21.20
C ALA A 112 1.17 0.97 -20.83
N ARG A 113 2.37 1.40 -20.44
CA ARG A 113 3.44 0.50 -20.02
C ARG A 113 3.08 -0.20 -18.71
N HIS A 114 2.54 0.55 -17.73
CA HIS A 114 2.05 -0.04 -16.48
C HIS A 114 0.86 -0.97 -16.73
N ALA A 115 -0.09 -0.56 -17.58
CA ALA A 115 -1.22 -1.42 -17.94
C ALA A 115 -0.75 -2.77 -18.49
N ARG A 116 0.26 -2.78 -19.36
CA ARG A 116 0.84 -4.02 -19.89
C ARG A 116 1.47 -4.87 -18.78
N LEU A 117 2.34 -4.30 -17.94
CA LEU A 117 2.99 -5.01 -16.83
C LEU A 117 1.97 -5.60 -15.85
N LEU A 118 0.90 -4.86 -15.55
CA LEU A 118 -0.17 -5.34 -14.68
C LEU A 118 -0.96 -6.49 -15.31
N LEU A 119 -1.26 -6.43 -16.60
CA LEU A 119 -1.91 -7.53 -17.32
C LEU A 119 -1.03 -8.78 -17.36
N GLU A 120 0.26 -8.62 -17.59
CA GLU A 120 1.26 -9.70 -17.53
C GLU A 120 1.36 -10.31 -16.12
N CYS A 121 1.17 -9.49 -15.08
CA CYS A 121 1.09 -9.94 -13.69
C CYS A 121 -0.20 -10.70 -13.37
N GLY A 122 -1.24 -10.58 -14.18
CA GLY A 122 -2.52 -11.25 -13.96
C GLY A 122 -3.65 -10.32 -13.51
N ALA A 123 -3.51 -9.02 -13.73
CA ALA A 123 -4.63 -8.10 -13.50
C ALA A 123 -5.81 -8.46 -14.41
N ASP A 124 -7.01 -8.49 -13.83
CA ASP A 124 -8.25 -8.74 -14.54
C ASP A 124 -8.65 -7.52 -15.40
N PRO A 125 -8.63 -7.64 -16.75
CA PRO A 125 -9.01 -6.54 -17.64
C PRO A 125 -10.51 -6.20 -17.57
N TYR A 126 -11.35 -7.07 -17.00
CA TYR A 126 -12.79 -6.89 -16.85
C TYR A 126 -13.20 -6.39 -15.47
N ALA A 127 -12.23 -6.18 -14.56
CA ALA A 127 -12.50 -5.69 -13.23
C ALA A 127 -13.33 -4.40 -13.28
N LYS A 128 -14.33 -4.29 -12.40
CA LYS A 128 -15.20 -3.11 -12.30
C LYS A 128 -15.04 -2.47 -10.93
N THR A 129 -15.02 -1.14 -10.90
CA THR A 129 -15.12 -0.36 -9.66
C THR A 129 -16.48 -0.55 -8.98
N ASN A 130 -16.65 -0.04 -7.76
CA ASN A 130 -17.96 -0.04 -7.08
C ASN A 130 -19.02 0.76 -7.84
N ALA A 131 -18.59 1.72 -8.68
CA ALA A 131 -19.46 2.47 -9.58
C ALA A 131 -19.73 1.75 -10.93
N GLY A 132 -19.35 0.48 -11.08
CA GLY A 132 -19.58 -0.34 -12.26
C GLY A 132 -18.69 -0.01 -13.47
N ARG A 133 -17.69 0.85 -13.32
CA ARG A 133 -16.77 1.25 -14.41
C ARG A 133 -15.65 0.22 -14.55
N ASP A 134 -15.46 -0.27 -15.77
CA ASP A 134 -14.29 -1.08 -16.13
C ASP A 134 -13.07 -0.23 -16.52
N THR A 135 -11.91 -0.86 -16.59
CA THR A 135 -10.64 -0.21 -16.92
C THR A 135 -10.64 0.42 -18.31
N THR A 136 -11.29 -0.21 -19.29
CA THR A 136 -11.37 0.31 -20.67
C THR A 136 -12.23 1.56 -20.74
N SER A 137 -13.38 1.56 -20.04
CA SER A 137 -14.25 2.73 -19.93
C SER A 137 -13.53 3.90 -19.25
N MET A 138 -12.71 3.61 -18.24
CA MET A 138 -11.91 4.62 -17.57
C MET A 138 -10.83 5.19 -18.48
N ALA A 139 -10.10 4.34 -19.21
CA ALA A 139 -9.11 4.78 -20.18
C ALA A 139 -9.71 5.69 -21.26
N ARG A 140 -10.89 5.34 -21.78
CA ARG A 140 -11.60 6.19 -22.75
C ARG A 140 -12.01 7.54 -22.15
N LYS A 141 -12.49 7.55 -20.91
CA LYS A 141 -12.87 8.79 -20.22
C LYS A 141 -11.69 9.73 -20.02
N THR A 142 -10.50 9.19 -19.79
CA THR A 142 -9.24 9.97 -19.67
C THR A 142 -8.58 10.24 -21.02
N MET A 143 -9.26 9.90 -22.13
CA MET A 143 -8.74 10.04 -23.51
C MET A 143 -7.45 9.23 -23.74
N SER A 144 -7.21 8.18 -22.96
CA SER A 144 -6.06 7.30 -23.09
C SER A 144 -6.32 6.20 -24.12
N ASN A 145 -6.27 6.54 -25.39
CA ASN A 145 -6.46 5.58 -26.47
C ASN A 145 -5.40 4.48 -26.46
N GLU A 146 -4.20 4.79 -26.00
CA GLU A 146 -3.10 3.82 -25.91
C GLU A 146 -3.39 2.75 -24.86
N VAL A 147 -3.79 3.12 -23.64
CA VAL A 147 -4.16 2.17 -22.60
C VAL A 147 -5.38 1.34 -23.01
N ALA A 148 -6.40 1.99 -23.57
CA ALA A 148 -7.57 1.28 -24.09
C ALA A 148 -7.18 0.28 -25.18
N GLY A 149 -6.24 0.65 -26.06
CA GLY A 149 -5.69 -0.22 -27.09
C GLY A 149 -4.94 -1.42 -26.50
N VAL A 150 -4.07 -1.21 -25.52
CA VAL A 150 -3.33 -2.29 -24.83
C VAL A 150 -4.31 -3.28 -24.21
N ILE A 151 -5.31 -2.83 -23.46
CA ILE A 151 -6.30 -3.70 -22.81
C ILE A 151 -7.12 -4.45 -23.86
N SER A 152 -7.59 -3.75 -24.90
CA SER A 152 -8.40 -4.37 -25.95
C SER A 152 -7.61 -5.43 -26.74
N LEU A 153 -6.36 -5.15 -27.08
CA LEU A 153 -5.50 -6.12 -27.75
C LEU A 153 -5.20 -7.34 -26.87
N TRP A 154 -4.99 -7.14 -25.57
CA TRP A 154 -4.81 -8.23 -24.61
C TRP A 154 -6.02 -9.17 -24.63
N ILE A 155 -7.21 -8.61 -24.55
CA ILE A 155 -8.47 -9.37 -24.57
C ILE A 155 -8.65 -10.09 -25.93
N LEU A 156 -8.46 -9.36 -27.05
CA LEU A 156 -8.68 -9.92 -28.40
C LEU A 156 -7.73 -11.06 -28.73
N LYS A 157 -6.48 -10.97 -28.30
CA LYS A 157 -5.49 -12.04 -28.53
C LYS A 157 -5.66 -13.21 -27.58
N GLY A 158 -6.55 -13.14 -26.59
CA GLY A 158 -6.70 -14.16 -25.56
C GLY A 158 -5.44 -14.36 -24.73
N CYS A 159 -4.69 -13.29 -24.50
CA CYS A 159 -3.46 -13.35 -23.73
C CYS A 159 -3.71 -13.81 -22.30
N VAL A 160 -2.82 -14.62 -21.75
CA VAL A 160 -2.92 -15.17 -20.40
C VAL A 160 -1.74 -14.68 -19.58
N ALA A 161 -2.02 -14.30 -18.34
CA ALA A 161 -0.98 -13.88 -17.38
C ALA A 161 0.14 -14.92 -17.27
N GLY A 162 1.37 -14.43 -17.15
CA GLY A 162 2.57 -15.29 -17.03
C GLY A 162 3.00 -15.98 -18.33
N LYS A 163 2.35 -15.68 -19.45
CA LYS A 163 2.74 -16.20 -20.78
C LYS A 163 3.03 -15.04 -21.74
N PRO A 164 4.01 -15.20 -22.63
CA PRO A 164 4.23 -14.20 -23.70
C PRO A 164 2.95 -14.00 -24.51
N CYS A 165 2.62 -12.77 -24.81
CA CYS A 165 1.45 -12.42 -25.59
C CYS A 165 1.79 -12.04 -27.05
#